data_50dd610dcf3dca612e4cd66d13265f3e
#
_entry.id   50dd610dcf3dca612e4cd66d13265f3e
#
_cell.length_a   1.000
_cell.length_b   1.000
_cell.length_c   1.000
_cell.angle_alpha   90.00
_cell.angle_beta   90.00
_cell.angle_gamma   90.00
#
_symmetry.space_group_name_H-M   'P 1'
#
loop_
_entity.id
_entity.type
_entity.pdbx_description
1 polymer ?
#
loop_
_entity_poly.entity_id
_entity_poly.type
_entity_poly.pdbx_seq_one_letter_code
_entity_poly.pdbx_strand_id
1 'polypeptide(L)'
;MQANLRPEAPTKVRRTIKYESERVKGFGREVMAVPGCDQLVRCIQCGTCSGTCPLSVYMDHSPRQIMALVRADFKDEVLRSNSIWLCASCYACTVECPREIRITDIMYALKQRAIKERMYPKRFPIPVLAREFTNMVSKKGRITETLLVMRLFMKANLLAVLSSWRQGIGLVRTGRFVLRQERIEHSAELAAMLATTDTQAEPAPKNNQEAA
;
A
#
# COMPACT_ATOMS: atom_id res chain seq x y z
N MET A 1 11.66 14.20 -26.57
CA MET A 1 10.22 14.27 -26.35
C MET A 1 9.99 14.42 -24.84
N GLN A 2 9.91 15.64 -24.37
CA GLN A 2 9.57 15.92 -22.95
C GLN A 2 8.05 15.83 -22.85
N ALA A 3 7.56 14.76 -22.23
CA ALA A 3 6.16 14.65 -21.89
C ALA A 3 5.82 15.76 -20.88
N ASN A 4 4.85 16.58 -21.22
CA ASN A 4 4.35 17.69 -20.42
C ASN A 4 3.64 17.13 -19.19
N LEU A 5 4.40 16.85 -18.12
CA LEU A 5 3.96 16.28 -16.85
C LEU A 5 3.41 17.35 -15.90
N ARG A 6 2.73 18.37 -16.42
CA ARG A 6 1.91 19.22 -15.54
C ARG A 6 0.57 18.52 -15.34
N PRO A 7 0.28 17.97 -14.14
CA PRO A 7 -1.09 17.59 -13.84
C PRO A 7 -1.92 18.86 -13.89
N GLU A 8 -2.94 18.89 -14.73
CA GLU A 8 -3.95 19.95 -14.68
C GLU A 8 -4.47 20.00 -13.25
N ALA A 9 -4.23 21.12 -12.58
CA ALA A 9 -4.76 21.35 -11.25
C ALA A 9 -6.28 21.17 -11.33
N PRO A 10 -6.91 20.40 -10.41
CA PRO A 10 -8.34 20.18 -10.45
C PRO A 10 -9.03 21.52 -10.29
N THR A 11 -9.60 22.01 -11.38
CA THR A 11 -10.27 23.34 -11.49
C THR A 11 -11.58 23.43 -10.69
N LYS A 12 -12.00 22.35 -10.03
CA LYS A 12 -13.17 22.30 -9.16
C LYS A 12 -12.83 21.68 -7.82
N VAL A 13 -12.86 22.48 -6.77
CA VAL A 13 -12.90 22.00 -5.39
C VAL A 13 -14.19 21.19 -5.23
N ARG A 14 -14.11 19.88 -5.29
CA ARG A 14 -15.22 18.99 -4.96
C ARG A 14 -15.44 19.05 -3.45
N ARG A 15 -16.43 19.82 -3.03
CA ARG A 15 -16.94 19.70 -1.67
C ARG A 15 -17.74 18.40 -1.58
N THR A 16 -17.13 17.37 -1.05
CA THR A 16 -17.82 16.12 -0.77
C THR A 16 -18.43 16.22 0.61
N ILE A 17 -19.75 16.24 0.68
CA ILE A 17 -20.48 16.13 1.94
C ILE A 17 -20.35 14.67 2.39
N LYS A 18 -19.91 14.45 3.62
CA LYS A 18 -19.76 13.14 4.22
C LYS A 18 -20.90 12.89 5.19
N TYR A 19 -21.53 11.73 5.07
CA TYR A 19 -22.63 11.35 5.93
C TYR A 19 -22.15 10.44 7.05
N GLU A 20 -22.79 10.54 8.20
CA GLU A 20 -22.46 9.69 9.35
C GLU A 20 -22.74 8.20 9.06
N SER A 21 -23.69 7.91 8.19
CA SER A 21 -23.99 6.55 7.72
C SER A 21 -22.84 5.87 6.97
N GLU A 22 -21.87 6.63 6.45
CA GLU A 22 -20.70 6.10 5.74
C GLU A 22 -19.58 5.68 6.71
N ARG A 23 -19.73 5.95 7.99
CA ARG A 23 -18.75 5.62 9.02
C ARG A 23 -18.87 4.18 9.46
N VAL A 24 -17.74 3.47 9.47
CA VAL A 24 -17.62 2.13 10.06
C VAL A 24 -17.06 2.28 11.46
N LYS A 25 -17.96 2.33 12.46
CA LYS A 25 -17.61 2.56 13.87
C LYS A 25 -16.51 1.60 14.34
N GLY A 26 -15.44 2.17 14.91
CA GLY A 26 -14.31 1.42 15.44
C GLY A 26 -13.15 1.20 14.48
N PHE A 27 -13.27 1.54 13.20
CA PHE A 27 -12.19 1.41 12.24
C PHE A 27 -10.91 2.15 12.68
N GLY A 28 -11.04 3.40 13.13
CA GLY A 28 -9.89 4.16 13.64
C GLY A 28 -9.22 3.47 14.82
N ARG A 29 -9.99 2.88 15.73
CA ARG A 29 -9.45 2.11 16.88
C ARG A 29 -8.73 0.85 16.41
N GLU A 30 -9.27 0.13 15.43
CA GLU A 30 -8.61 -1.04 14.84
C GLU A 30 -7.27 -0.68 14.21
N VAL A 31 -7.18 0.45 13.51
CA VAL A 31 -5.91 0.94 12.94
C VAL A 31 -4.94 1.35 14.04
N MET A 32 -5.40 2.04 15.09
CA MET A 32 -4.57 2.44 16.23
C MET A 32 -4.11 1.26 17.09
N ALA A 33 -4.78 0.11 17.03
CA ALA A 33 -4.35 -1.11 17.70
C ALA A 33 -3.15 -1.79 17.02
N VAL A 34 -2.81 -1.41 15.78
CA VAL A 34 -1.61 -1.90 15.11
C VAL A 34 -0.37 -1.28 15.78
N PRO A 35 0.68 -2.07 16.08
CA PRO A 35 1.89 -1.56 16.69
C PRO A 35 2.49 -0.37 15.92
N GLY A 36 2.78 0.73 16.63
CA GLY A 36 3.30 1.96 16.04
C GLY A 36 2.25 2.93 15.46
N CYS A 37 0.96 2.56 15.47
CA CYS A 37 -0.14 3.41 14.98
C CYS A 37 -0.94 4.07 16.11
N ASP A 38 -0.71 3.73 17.37
CA ASP A 38 -1.41 4.20 18.57
C ASP A 38 -1.37 5.73 18.72
N GLN A 39 -0.28 6.35 18.31
CA GLN A 39 -0.08 7.81 18.43
C GLN A 39 -0.98 8.63 17.51
N LEU A 40 -1.74 8.02 16.60
CA LEU A 40 -2.68 8.73 15.73
C LEU A 40 -3.69 9.57 16.51
N VAL A 41 -4.06 9.15 17.71
CA VAL A 41 -4.96 9.91 18.61
C VAL A 41 -4.44 11.33 18.90
N ARG A 42 -3.11 11.51 18.94
CA ARG A 42 -2.45 12.79 19.25
C ARG A 42 -2.42 13.78 18.09
N CYS A 43 -2.96 13.40 16.91
CA CYS A 43 -2.89 14.22 15.71
C CYS A 43 -3.66 15.54 15.88
N ILE A 44 -2.94 16.66 15.80
CA ILE A 44 -3.50 18.02 15.89
C ILE A 44 -3.91 18.61 14.53
N GLN A 45 -3.80 17.83 13.46
CA GLN A 45 -4.16 18.25 12.10
C GLN A 45 -3.39 19.49 11.59
N CYS A 46 -2.13 19.68 12.01
CA CYS A 46 -1.30 20.83 11.64
C CYS A 46 -0.97 20.91 10.13
N GLY A 47 -0.99 19.78 9.42
CA GLY A 47 -0.74 19.74 7.97
C GLY A 47 0.73 19.58 7.57
N THR A 48 1.69 19.59 8.49
CA THR A 48 3.13 19.41 8.20
C THR A 48 3.39 18.17 7.33
N CYS A 49 2.75 17.05 7.65
CA CYS A 49 2.87 15.80 6.88
C CYS A 49 2.41 15.92 5.42
N SER A 50 1.49 16.83 5.12
CA SER A 50 1.04 17.09 3.75
C SER A 50 1.97 18.05 3.02
N GLY A 51 2.52 19.03 3.73
CA GLY A 51 3.47 20.00 3.18
C GLY A 51 4.81 19.36 2.84
N THR A 52 5.27 18.43 3.68
CA THR A 52 6.55 17.72 3.48
C THR A 52 6.47 16.60 2.44
N CYS A 53 5.27 16.09 2.16
CA CYS A 53 5.11 14.94 1.25
C CYS A 53 5.31 15.34 -0.21
N PRO A 54 6.35 14.81 -0.91
CA PRO A 54 6.61 15.16 -2.30
C PRO A 54 5.51 14.68 -3.27
N LEU A 55 4.70 13.73 -2.83
CA LEU A 55 3.64 13.13 -3.64
C LEU A 55 2.24 13.67 -3.30
N SER A 56 2.11 14.58 -2.32
CA SER A 56 0.79 15.04 -1.85
C SER A 56 -0.05 15.70 -2.94
N VAL A 57 0.59 16.32 -3.95
CA VAL A 57 -0.10 16.95 -5.10
C VAL A 57 -0.72 15.94 -6.08
N TYR A 58 -0.29 14.69 -6.03
CA TYR A 58 -0.81 13.61 -6.86
C TYR A 58 -1.83 12.73 -6.13
N MET A 59 -1.98 12.95 -4.82
CA MET A 59 -2.88 12.17 -3.98
C MET A 59 -4.32 12.72 -4.08
N ASP A 60 -5.29 11.82 -4.07
CA ASP A 60 -6.72 12.15 -3.93
C ASP A 60 -7.04 12.70 -2.53
N HIS A 61 -6.33 12.20 -1.51
CA HIS A 61 -6.34 12.71 -0.14
C HIS A 61 -4.91 12.91 0.35
N SER A 62 -4.59 14.10 0.80
CA SER A 62 -3.28 14.37 1.40
C SER A 62 -3.07 13.56 2.68
N PRO A 63 -1.83 13.33 3.14
CA PRO A 63 -1.56 12.57 4.36
C PRO A 63 -2.37 13.06 5.56
N ARG A 64 -2.52 14.38 5.74
CA ARG A 64 -3.34 14.97 6.80
C ARG A 64 -4.81 14.55 6.69
N GLN A 65 -5.36 14.56 5.47
CA GLN A 65 -6.75 14.14 5.23
C GLN A 65 -6.95 12.65 5.52
N ILE A 66 -5.99 11.80 5.13
CA ILE A 66 -6.05 10.37 5.48
C ILE A 66 -6.08 10.20 7.00
N MET A 67 -5.22 10.90 7.76
CA MET A 67 -5.24 10.84 9.22
C MET A 67 -6.58 11.28 9.81
N ALA A 68 -7.20 12.32 9.24
CA ALA A 68 -8.52 12.79 9.65
C ALA A 68 -9.62 11.75 9.38
N LEU A 69 -9.61 11.17 8.17
CA LEU A 69 -10.58 10.16 7.75
C LEU A 69 -10.52 8.88 8.58
N VAL A 70 -9.30 8.41 8.91
CA VAL A 70 -9.10 7.25 9.79
C VAL A 70 -9.68 7.51 11.17
N ARG A 71 -9.38 8.68 11.76
CA ARG A 71 -9.91 9.06 13.08
C ARG A 71 -11.43 9.24 13.10
N ALA A 72 -11.99 9.61 11.96
CA ALA A 72 -13.43 9.77 11.79
C ALA A 72 -14.15 8.50 11.31
N ASP A 73 -13.45 7.36 11.26
CA ASP A 73 -13.99 6.05 10.90
C ASP A 73 -14.50 5.91 9.45
N PHE A 74 -14.02 6.73 8.50
CA PHE A 74 -14.37 6.63 7.07
C PHE A 74 -13.55 5.55 6.37
N LYS A 75 -13.79 4.29 6.72
CA LYS A 75 -13.04 3.12 6.27
C LYS A 75 -13.00 2.97 4.76
N ASP A 76 -14.16 2.99 4.11
CA ASP A 76 -14.30 2.72 2.68
C ASP A 76 -13.55 3.75 1.85
N GLU A 77 -13.66 5.01 2.24
CA GLU A 77 -12.98 6.10 1.56
C GLU A 77 -11.47 6.00 1.67
N VAL A 78 -10.96 5.70 2.86
CA VAL A 78 -9.52 5.52 3.10
C VAL A 78 -8.98 4.33 2.32
N LEU A 79 -9.60 3.16 2.42
CA LEU A 79 -9.06 1.93 1.84
C LEU A 79 -9.17 1.90 0.30
N ARG A 80 -10.14 2.60 -0.28
CA ARG A 80 -10.30 2.73 -1.74
C ARG A 80 -9.49 3.87 -2.33
N SER A 81 -8.90 4.74 -1.50
CA SER A 81 -8.09 5.87 -1.92
C SER A 81 -6.80 5.42 -2.63
N ASN A 82 -6.40 6.16 -3.67
CA ASN A 82 -5.08 5.99 -4.28
C ASN A 82 -3.94 6.51 -3.39
N SER A 83 -4.23 7.43 -2.47
CA SER A 83 -3.23 8.10 -1.63
C SER A 83 -2.39 7.13 -0.83
N ILE A 84 -3.00 6.08 -0.23
CA ILE A 84 -2.27 5.09 0.54
C ILE A 84 -1.25 4.35 -0.32
N TRP A 85 -1.54 4.13 -1.61
CA TRP A 85 -0.68 3.42 -2.56
C TRP A 85 0.43 4.30 -3.13
N LEU A 86 0.17 5.60 -3.28
CA LEU A 86 1.16 6.58 -3.74
C LEU A 86 2.23 6.87 -2.68
N CYS A 87 2.00 6.50 -1.41
CA CYS A 87 3.00 6.65 -0.37
C CYS A 87 4.27 5.87 -0.70
N ALA A 88 5.36 6.60 -0.98
CA ALA A 88 6.68 6.05 -1.32
C ALA A 88 7.50 5.63 -0.10
N SER A 89 6.94 5.73 1.11
CA SER A 89 7.60 5.34 2.36
C SER A 89 8.94 6.06 2.61
N CYS A 90 9.00 7.34 2.24
CA CYS A 90 10.21 8.17 2.42
C CYS A 90 10.40 8.66 3.87
N TYR A 91 9.45 8.43 4.77
CA TYR A 91 9.45 8.81 6.19
C TYR A 91 9.50 10.32 6.49
N ALA A 92 9.59 11.20 5.52
CA ALA A 92 9.66 12.64 5.74
C ALA A 92 8.51 13.16 6.63
N CYS A 93 7.27 12.71 6.37
CA CYS A 93 6.10 13.07 7.19
C CYS A 93 6.18 12.56 8.64
N THR A 94 6.88 11.46 8.89
CA THR A 94 7.08 10.89 10.24
C THR A 94 8.10 11.70 11.01
N VAL A 95 9.22 12.06 10.37
CA VAL A 95 10.31 12.83 11.00
C VAL A 95 9.85 14.25 11.34
N GLU A 96 9.12 14.89 10.44
CA GLU A 96 8.66 16.27 10.61
C GLU A 96 7.39 16.41 11.47
N CYS A 97 6.83 15.32 11.99
CA CYS A 97 5.60 15.37 12.76
C CYS A 97 5.86 15.95 14.18
N PRO A 98 5.27 17.13 14.54
CA PRO A 98 5.47 17.71 15.86
C PRO A 98 4.84 16.91 17.01
N ARG A 99 4.05 15.88 16.67
CA ARG A 99 3.43 14.95 17.63
C ARG A 99 4.04 13.54 17.54
N GLU A 100 5.16 13.38 16.83
CA GLU A 100 5.92 12.14 16.70
C GLU A 100 5.09 10.95 16.19
N ILE A 101 4.08 11.24 15.35
CA ILE A 101 3.20 10.21 14.82
C ILE A 101 3.91 9.49 13.68
N ARG A 102 3.95 8.18 13.73
CA ARG A 102 4.51 7.33 12.69
C ARG A 102 3.56 7.19 11.49
N ILE A 103 3.41 8.29 10.74
CA ILE A 103 2.43 8.39 9.65
C ILE A 103 2.70 7.33 8.57
N THR A 104 3.96 7.03 8.29
CA THR A 104 4.34 5.99 7.32
C THR A 104 3.86 4.61 7.75
N ASP A 105 3.96 4.28 9.05
CA ASP A 105 3.51 2.99 9.58
C ASP A 105 1.98 2.87 9.50
N ILE A 106 1.26 3.96 9.76
CA ILE A 106 -0.19 4.03 9.54
C ILE A 106 -0.54 3.77 8.07
N MET A 107 0.19 4.40 7.12
CA MET A 107 -0.02 4.15 5.69
C MET A 107 0.23 2.68 5.31
N TYR A 108 1.21 2.02 5.94
CA TYR A 108 1.45 0.58 5.76
C TYR A 108 0.30 -0.27 6.32
N ALA A 109 -0.15 0.01 7.54
CA ALA A 109 -1.29 -0.67 8.14
C ALA A 109 -2.54 -0.58 7.25
N LEU A 110 -2.79 0.60 6.68
CA LEU A 110 -3.90 0.81 5.74
C LEU A 110 -3.73 0.03 4.44
N LYS A 111 -2.51 -0.04 3.87
CA LYS A 111 -2.23 -0.87 2.67
C LYS A 111 -2.49 -2.35 2.95
N GLN A 112 -2.00 -2.86 4.07
CA GLN A 112 -2.21 -4.26 4.48
C GLN A 112 -3.71 -4.55 4.66
N ARG A 113 -4.43 -3.65 5.31
CA ARG A 113 -5.87 -3.77 5.50
C ARG A 113 -6.63 -3.76 4.17
N ALA A 114 -6.28 -2.84 3.26
CA ALA A 114 -6.88 -2.77 1.93
C ALA A 114 -6.65 -4.06 1.11
N ILE A 115 -5.48 -4.69 1.22
CA ILE A 115 -5.18 -5.98 0.58
C ILE A 115 -6.02 -7.09 1.22
N LYS A 116 -6.07 -7.17 2.55
CA LYS A 116 -6.81 -8.20 3.31
C LYS A 116 -8.31 -8.15 2.97
N GLU A 117 -8.88 -6.97 2.87
CA GLU A 117 -10.30 -6.76 2.57
C GLU A 117 -10.61 -6.63 1.07
N ARG A 118 -9.59 -6.70 0.21
CA ARG A 118 -9.71 -6.52 -1.25
C ARG A 118 -10.32 -5.19 -1.66
N MET A 119 -10.10 -4.15 -0.85
CA MET A 119 -10.60 -2.79 -1.06
C MET A 119 -9.51 -1.92 -1.69
N TYR A 120 -9.26 -2.12 -2.96
CA TYR A 120 -8.31 -1.32 -3.74
C TYR A 120 -8.86 -1.03 -5.14
N PRO A 121 -8.34 -0.02 -5.86
CA PRO A 121 -8.84 0.35 -7.17
C PRO A 121 -8.84 -0.83 -8.15
N LYS A 122 -9.87 -0.93 -8.99
CA LYS A 122 -9.96 -1.97 -10.02
C LYS A 122 -8.77 -1.87 -10.98
N ARG A 123 -8.23 -3.02 -11.40
CA ARG A 123 -7.06 -3.14 -12.29
C ARG A 123 -5.77 -2.52 -11.73
N PHE A 124 -5.64 -2.42 -10.42
CA PHE A 124 -4.45 -1.89 -9.78
C PHE A 124 -3.37 -2.97 -9.68
N PRO A 125 -2.19 -2.79 -10.30
CA PRO A 125 -1.19 -3.86 -10.43
C PRO A 125 -0.40 -4.11 -9.13
N ILE A 126 -0.31 -3.13 -8.22
CA ILE A 126 0.56 -3.20 -7.04
C ILE A 126 0.22 -4.35 -6.08
N PRO A 127 -1.06 -4.63 -5.72
CA PRO A 127 -1.38 -5.77 -4.87
C PRO A 127 -1.05 -7.12 -5.52
N VAL A 128 -1.17 -7.21 -6.85
CA VAL A 128 -0.79 -8.41 -7.60
C VAL A 128 0.72 -8.58 -7.57
N LEU A 129 1.47 -7.50 -7.82
CA LEU A 129 2.92 -7.48 -7.75
C LEU A 129 3.42 -7.90 -6.36
N ALA A 130 2.88 -7.29 -5.30
CA ALA A 130 3.26 -7.61 -3.92
C ALA A 130 3.02 -9.09 -3.59
N ARG A 131 1.88 -9.65 -4.00
CA ARG A 131 1.56 -11.07 -3.79
C ARG A 131 2.53 -11.99 -4.55
N GLU A 132 2.81 -11.70 -5.82
CA GLU A 132 3.75 -12.52 -6.61
C GLU A 132 5.18 -12.42 -6.06
N PHE A 133 5.59 -11.23 -5.63
CA PHE A 133 6.88 -11.01 -4.97
C PHE A 133 6.99 -11.87 -3.69
N THR A 134 6.02 -11.78 -2.79
CA THR A 134 5.99 -12.56 -1.55
C THR A 134 5.98 -14.07 -1.84
N ASN A 135 5.17 -14.52 -2.81
CA ASN A 135 5.11 -15.94 -3.20
C ASN A 135 6.46 -16.45 -3.77
N MET A 136 7.20 -15.61 -4.46
CA MET A 136 8.51 -16.01 -4.99
C MET A 136 9.56 -16.08 -3.89
N VAL A 137 9.57 -15.09 -2.99
CA VAL A 137 10.51 -15.06 -1.85
C VAL A 137 10.23 -16.19 -0.88
N SER A 138 8.98 -16.42 -0.47
CA SER A 138 8.65 -17.49 0.48
C SER A 138 8.93 -18.88 -0.05
N LYS A 139 8.81 -19.12 -1.36
CA LYS A 139 9.08 -20.43 -1.95
C LYS A 139 10.53 -20.70 -2.28
N LYS A 140 11.29 -19.70 -2.70
CA LYS A 140 12.64 -19.86 -3.23
C LYS A 140 13.70 -18.97 -2.57
N GLY A 141 13.29 -18.09 -1.68
CA GLY A 141 14.16 -17.14 -1.00
C GLY A 141 14.67 -15.99 -1.86
N ARG A 142 14.41 -16.02 -3.17
CA ARG A 142 14.90 -15.04 -4.14
C ARG A 142 13.86 -14.75 -5.21
N ILE A 143 13.86 -13.54 -5.71
CA ILE A 143 13.06 -13.14 -6.86
C ILE A 143 13.86 -13.24 -8.15
N THR A 144 13.18 -13.51 -9.25
CA THR A 144 13.68 -13.35 -10.61
C THR A 144 12.82 -12.31 -11.29
N GLU A 145 13.39 -11.14 -11.55
CA GLU A 145 12.65 -9.97 -12.05
C GLU A 145 11.85 -10.28 -13.32
N THR A 146 12.46 -11.01 -14.27
CA THR A 146 11.82 -11.39 -15.52
C THR A 146 10.55 -12.21 -15.28
N LEU A 147 10.61 -13.20 -14.39
CA LEU A 147 9.46 -14.04 -14.04
C LEU A 147 8.39 -13.26 -13.28
N LEU A 148 8.81 -12.35 -12.38
CA LEU A 148 7.91 -11.50 -11.64
C LEU A 148 7.11 -10.60 -12.58
N VAL A 149 7.79 -9.91 -13.49
CA VAL A 149 7.18 -9.02 -14.48
C VAL A 149 6.26 -9.82 -15.42
N MET A 150 6.72 -10.98 -15.90
CA MET A 150 5.90 -11.83 -16.78
C MET A 150 4.61 -12.29 -16.09
N ARG A 151 4.68 -12.74 -14.82
CA ARG A 151 3.51 -13.13 -14.04
C ARG A 151 2.58 -11.97 -13.76
N LEU A 152 3.14 -10.79 -13.49
CA LEU A 152 2.37 -9.56 -13.31
C LEU A 152 1.55 -9.24 -14.57
N PHE A 153 2.19 -9.22 -15.73
CA PHE A 153 1.51 -8.93 -16.99
C PHE A 153 0.43 -9.97 -17.33
N MET A 154 0.70 -11.26 -17.13
CA MET A 154 -0.30 -12.31 -17.37
C MET A 154 -1.52 -12.17 -16.46
N LYS A 155 -1.36 -11.73 -15.21
CA LYS A 155 -2.45 -11.61 -14.23
C LYS A 155 -3.15 -10.25 -14.26
N ALA A 156 -2.43 -9.18 -14.59
CA ALA A 156 -2.97 -7.83 -14.57
C ALA A 156 -3.54 -7.40 -15.92
N ASN A 157 -2.85 -7.66 -17.02
CA ASN A 157 -3.28 -7.23 -18.35
C ASN A 157 -2.55 -7.99 -19.48
N LEU A 158 -3.19 -9.02 -20.03
CA LEU A 158 -2.61 -9.84 -21.10
C LEU A 158 -2.35 -9.04 -22.38
N LEU A 159 -3.17 -8.03 -22.68
CA LEU A 159 -3.00 -7.17 -23.86
C LEU A 159 -1.75 -6.29 -23.75
N ALA A 160 -1.31 -5.94 -22.55
CA ALA A 160 -0.09 -5.17 -22.35
C ALA A 160 1.18 -5.96 -22.73
N VAL A 161 1.13 -7.29 -22.65
CA VAL A 161 2.23 -8.18 -23.11
C VAL A 161 2.44 -7.98 -24.62
N LEU A 162 1.35 -7.96 -25.38
CA LEU A 162 1.40 -7.78 -26.83
C LEU A 162 1.93 -6.40 -27.23
N SER A 163 1.60 -5.35 -26.49
CA SER A 163 2.11 -4.00 -26.77
C SER A 163 3.58 -3.80 -26.38
N SER A 164 4.10 -4.64 -25.47
CA SER A 164 5.47 -4.54 -24.93
C SER A 164 6.47 -5.51 -25.59
N TRP A 165 6.08 -6.19 -26.67
CA TRP A 165 6.90 -7.22 -27.36
C TRP A 165 8.29 -6.71 -27.77
N ARG A 166 8.37 -5.43 -28.24
CA ARG A 166 9.65 -4.79 -28.64
C ARG A 166 10.63 -4.65 -27.47
N GLN A 167 10.10 -4.34 -26.29
CA GLN A 167 10.90 -4.27 -25.04
C GLN A 167 11.38 -5.67 -24.62
N GLY A 168 10.51 -6.68 -24.77
CA GLY A 168 10.86 -8.08 -24.53
C GLY A 168 12.03 -8.57 -25.38
N ILE A 169 12.01 -8.25 -26.70
CA ILE A 169 13.13 -8.58 -27.61
C ILE A 169 14.42 -7.87 -27.16
N GLY A 170 14.32 -6.60 -26.73
CA GLY A 170 15.48 -5.87 -26.22
C GLY A 170 16.12 -6.56 -25.00
N LEU A 171 15.32 -7.08 -24.06
CA LEU A 171 15.79 -7.82 -22.89
C LEU A 171 16.46 -9.14 -23.27
N VAL A 172 15.92 -9.85 -24.27
CA VAL A 172 16.54 -11.09 -24.78
C VAL A 172 17.91 -10.81 -25.44
N ARG A 173 17.98 -9.76 -26.27
CA ARG A 173 19.23 -9.38 -26.95
C ARG A 173 20.33 -8.92 -26.00
N THR A 174 19.97 -8.32 -24.86
CA THR A 174 20.91 -7.89 -23.82
C THR A 174 21.29 -8.99 -22.82
N GLY A 175 20.81 -10.23 -23.01
CA GLY A 175 21.09 -11.35 -22.12
C GLY A 175 20.48 -11.22 -20.71
N ARG A 176 19.58 -10.27 -20.51
CA ARG A 176 18.92 -10.03 -19.21
C ARG A 176 17.64 -10.85 -19.01
N PHE A 177 17.29 -11.68 -19.99
CA PHE A 177 16.09 -12.49 -19.94
C PHE A 177 16.41 -13.85 -19.29
N VAL A 178 16.25 -13.90 -17.96
CA VAL A 178 16.49 -15.12 -17.17
C VAL A 178 15.15 -15.77 -16.82
N LEU A 179 14.89 -16.96 -17.39
CA LEU A 179 13.68 -17.75 -17.11
C LEU A 179 13.86 -18.70 -15.93
N ARG A 180 15.11 -19.06 -15.62
CA ARG A 180 15.39 -19.98 -14.53
C ARG A 180 15.38 -19.25 -13.20
N GLN A 181 14.41 -19.58 -12.34
CA GLN A 181 14.38 -19.04 -10.99
C GLN A 181 15.43 -19.74 -10.13
N GLU A 182 16.41 -18.98 -9.66
CA GLU A 182 17.38 -19.43 -8.68
C GLU A 182 16.70 -19.69 -7.32
N ARG A 183 17.25 -20.61 -6.56
CA ARG A 183 16.80 -20.98 -5.22
C ARG A 183 17.96 -20.82 -4.26
N ILE A 184 17.73 -20.27 -3.10
CA ILE A 184 18.73 -20.24 -2.03
C ILE A 184 18.80 -21.61 -1.35
N GLU A 185 19.98 -21.96 -0.81
CA GLU A 185 20.22 -23.26 -0.18
C GLU A 185 19.27 -23.55 0.97
N HIS A 186 19.04 -22.57 1.85
CA HIS A 186 18.17 -22.71 3.05
C HIS A 186 16.74 -22.14 2.85
N SER A 187 16.16 -22.31 1.67
CA SER A 187 14.82 -21.79 1.37
C SER A 187 13.70 -22.41 2.21
N ALA A 188 13.89 -23.64 2.71
CA ALA A 188 12.92 -24.30 3.58
C ALA A 188 12.89 -23.67 4.99
N GLU A 189 14.05 -23.33 5.53
CA GLU A 189 14.16 -22.65 6.81
C GLU A 189 13.53 -21.24 6.74
N LEU A 190 13.81 -20.50 5.67
CA LEU A 190 13.17 -19.22 5.44
C LEU A 190 11.64 -19.34 5.37
N ALA A 191 11.12 -20.34 4.66
CA ALA A 191 9.69 -20.58 4.59
C ALA A 191 9.08 -20.90 5.97
N ALA A 192 9.77 -21.67 6.81
CA ALA A 192 9.35 -21.95 8.17
C ALA A 192 9.34 -20.69 9.06
N MET A 193 10.37 -19.84 8.96
CA MET A 193 10.44 -18.57 9.67
C MET A 193 9.28 -17.64 9.26
N LEU A 194 9.01 -17.53 7.97
CA LEU A 194 7.90 -16.69 7.48
C LEU A 194 6.53 -17.21 7.95
N ALA A 195 6.34 -18.54 7.97
CA ALA A 195 5.09 -19.12 8.45
C ALA A 195 4.85 -18.84 9.96
N THR A 196 5.89 -18.82 10.77
CA THR A 196 5.77 -18.46 12.20
C THR A 196 5.44 -16.99 12.40
N THR A 197 6.02 -16.10 11.61
CA THR A 197 5.71 -14.66 11.68
C THR A 197 4.30 -14.33 11.19
N ASP A 198 3.81 -14.99 10.16
CA ASP A 198 2.43 -14.81 9.67
C ASP A 198 1.40 -15.26 10.73
N THR A 199 1.69 -16.31 11.47
CA THR A 199 0.83 -16.77 12.58
C THR A 199 0.77 -15.79 13.74
N GLN A 200 1.87 -15.07 14.03
CA GLN A 200 1.94 -14.04 15.07
C GLN A 200 1.32 -12.70 14.64
N ALA A 201 1.17 -12.45 13.33
CA ALA A 201 0.57 -11.25 12.77
C ALA A 201 -0.96 -11.29 12.70
N GLU A 202 -1.61 -12.37 13.15
CA GLU A 202 -3.07 -12.37 13.32
C GLU A 202 -3.47 -11.41 14.44
N PRO A 203 -4.42 -10.50 14.19
CA PRO A 203 -4.90 -9.59 15.23
C PRO A 203 -5.48 -10.38 16.39
N ALA A 204 -5.15 -9.93 17.60
CA ALA A 204 -5.70 -10.47 18.85
C ALA A 204 -7.20 -10.74 18.74
N PRO A 205 -7.71 -11.83 19.36
CA PRO A 205 -9.11 -12.23 19.24
C PRO A 205 -10.01 -11.06 19.65
N LYS A 206 -11.08 -10.88 18.88
CA LYS A 206 -12.15 -9.93 19.17
C LYS A 206 -12.61 -10.17 20.60
N ASN A 207 -12.22 -9.33 21.52
CA ASN A 207 -12.80 -9.32 22.85
C ASN A 207 -14.23 -8.78 22.72
N ASN A 208 -15.18 -9.70 22.67
CA ASN A 208 -16.58 -9.41 22.92
C ASN A 208 -16.68 -8.92 24.37
N GLN A 209 -16.59 -7.64 24.57
CA GLN A 209 -17.18 -7.01 25.74
C GLN A 209 -18.38 -6.22 25.28
N GLU A 210 -19.48 -6.97 25.29
CA GLU A 210 -20.82 -6.44 25.45
C GLU A 210 -20.91 -5.65 26.75
N ALA A 211 -21.74 -4.63 26.69
CA ALA A 211 -22.54 -4.07 27.77
C ALA A 211 -21.84 -3.35 28.94
N ALA A 212 -21.94 -2.05 29.00
CA ALA A 212 -22.72 -1.29 29.98
C ALA A 212 -22.77 0.17 29.57
#